data_c97d9795916c8f12be4c71b1419866bd
#
_entry.id   c97d9795916c8f12be4c71b1419866bd
#
_cell.length_a   1.000
_cell.length_b   1.000
_cell.length_c   1.000
_cell.angle_alpha   90.00
_cell.angle_beta   90.00
_cell.angle_gamma   90.00
#
_symmetry.space_group_name_H-M   'P 1'
#
loop_
_entity.id
_entity.type
_entity.pdbx_description
1 polymer ?
#
loop_
_entity_poly.entity_id
_entity_poly.type
_entity_poly.pdbx_seq_one_letter_code
_entity_poly.pdbx_strand_id
1 'polypeptide(L)'
;SFTIEQARSAYPELQLSPSALIFPFAYSVEERFDLEHYMRPHHDDPEGVLTHWARQFMRTDGPTGTRDLLLHMNQFIRDHFGYAQREQEGTQTPLQTLGLGTGSCRDFALLMMEAMRRLGVATRFVSGYLYDQALDSDQGSSGLSGHGGGGGGEIGTVGAGTTHAWLQAYLPGAGWVTFDPT
;
A
#
# COMPACT_ATOMS: atom_id res chain seq x y z
N SER A 1 -5.28 -16.71 -26.04
CA SER A 1 -4.88 -15.60 -25.15
C SER A 1 -6.12 -14.80 -24.78
N PHE A 2 -6.22 -14.38 -23.56
CA PHE A 2 -7.23 -13.43 -23.11
C PHE A 2 -6.52 -12.25 -22.46
N THR A 3 -7.05 -11.06 -22.69
CA THR A 3 -6.55 -9.83 -22.10
C THR A 3 -7.52 -9.38 -21.02
N ILE A 4 -7.02 -9.14 -19.83
CA ILE A 4 -7.80 -8.53 -18.74
C ILE A 4 -7.48 -7.05 -18.76
N GLU A 5 -8.43 -6.23 -19.17
CA GLU A 5 -8.34 -4.78 -19.04
C GLU A 5 -8.92 -4.37 -17.70
N GLN A 6 -8.06 -3.87 -16.81
CA GLN A 6 -8.49 -3.29 -15.56
C GLN A 6 -8.66 -1.77 -15.78
N ALA A 7 -9.91 -1.30 -15.83
CA ALA A 7 -10.18 0.12 -15.86
C ALA A 7 -9.64 0.76 -14.56
N ARG A 8 -8.76 1.75 -14.68
CA ARG A 8 -8.38 2.62 -13.56
C ARG A 8 -9.60 3.46 -13.21
N SER A 9 -10.43 2.95 -12.32
CA SER A 9 -11.46 3.78 -11.68
C SER A 9 -10.74 4.72 -10.73
N ALA A 10 -10.86 6.02 -10.96
CA ALA A 10 -10.60 7.00 -9.93
C ALA A 10 -11.46 6.62 -8.72
N TYR A 11 -10.84 6.10 -7.67
CA TYR A 11 -11.43 5.59 -6.42
C TYR A 11 -12.93 5.31 -6.52
N PRO A 12 -13.37 4.04 -6.68
CA PRO A 12 -14.79 3.74 -6.69
C PRO A 12 -15.41 4.36 -5.44
N GLU A 13 -16.61 4.91 -5.57
CA GLU A 13 -17.33 5.40 -4.39
C GLU A 13 -17.34 4.27 -3.38
N LEU A 14 -16.58 4.45 -2.28
CA LEU A 14 -16.49 3.46 -1.23
C LEU A 14 -17.87 3.37 -0.57
N GLN A 15 -18.62 2.35 -0.88
CA GLN A 15 -19.93 2.09 -0.28
C GLN A 15 -19.71 1.56 1.13
N LEU A 16 -19.40 2.44 2.06
CA LEU A 16 -19.28 2.10 3.46
C LEU A 16 -20.65 1.85 4.08
N SER A 17 -20.71 0.90 5.00
CA SER A 17 -21.87 0.78 5.88
C SER A 17 -22.11 2.09 6.65
N PRO A 18 -23.37 2.49 6.90
CA PRO A 18 -23.65 3.73 7.63
C PRO A 18 -22.92 3.84 8.98
N SER A 19 -22.73 2.72 9.67
CA SER A 19 -22.01 2.62 10.94
C SER A 19 -20.50 2.87 10.82
N ALA A 20 -19.94 2.78 9.60
CA ALA A 20 -18.52 2.95 9.34
C ALA A 20 -18.17 4.27 8.62
N LEU A 21 -19.15 5.12 8.36
CA LEU A 21 -18.92 6.44 7.72
C LEU A 21 -18.07 7.36 8.60
N ILE A 22 -18.24 7.27 9.92
CA ILE A 22 -17.53 8.08 10.91
C ILE A 22 -16.59 7.20 11.72
N PHE A 23 -15.38 7.68 11.91
CA PHE A 23 -14.36 7.05 12.73
C PHE A 23 -14.36 7.64 14.16
N PRO A 24 -14.17 6.84 15.22
CA PRO A 24 -14.00 5.39 15.19
C PRO A 24 -15.30 4.64 14.94
N PHE A 25 -15.21 3.57 14.17
CA PHE A 25 -16.30 2.61 13.96
C PHE A 25 -16.00 1.27 14.65
N ALA A 26 -17.00 0.41 14.76
CA ALA A 26 -16.84 -0.94 15.28
C ALA A 26 -17.19 -1.98 14.21
N TYR A 27 -16.39 -3.05 14.16
CA TYR A 27 -16.71 -4.25 13.38
C TYR A 27 -17.84 -5.03 14.06
N SER A 28 -18.65 -5.77 13.28
CA SER A 28 -19.59 -6.74 13.84
C SER A 28 -18.83 -7.83 14.60
N VAL A 29 -19.57 -8.66 15.36
CA VAL A 29 -18.94 -9.77 16.12
C VAL A 29 -18.26 -10.75 15.18
N GLU A 30 -18.91 -11.08 14.06
CA GLU A 30 -18.42 -11.98 13.03
C GLU A 30 -17.19 -11.40 12.33
N GLU A 31 -17.29 -10.15 11.86
CA GLU A 31 -16.16 -9.47 11.24
C GLU A 31 -14.97 -9.39 12.19
N ARG A 32 -15.20 -9.07 13.46
CA ARG A 32 -14.13 -8.95 14.46
C ARG A 32 -13.41 -10.27 14.69
N PHE A 33 -14.14 -11.39 14.69
CA PHE A 33 -13.55 -12.71 14.82
C PHE A 33 -12.65 -13.03 13.62
N ASP A 34 -13.12 -12.77 12.40
CA ASP A 34 -12.36 -13.05 11.19
C ASP A 34 -11.18 -12.09 10.98
N LEU A 35 -11.28 -10.86 11.48
CA LEU A 35 -10.31 -9.80 11.28
C LEU A 35 -9.32 -9.61 12.44
N GLU A 36 -9.45 -10.36 13.53
CA GLU A 36 -8.61 -10.17 14.73
C GLU A 36 -7.12 -10.15 14.41
N HIS A 37 -6.65 -11.06 13.57
CA HIS A 37 -5.25 -11.15 13.16
C HIS A 37 -4.79 -9.88 12.40
N TYR A 38 -5.66 -9.30 11.60
CA TYR A 38 -5.37 -8.11 10.80
C TYR A 38 -5.45 -6.80 11.59
N MET A 39 -6.03 -6.83 12.78
CA MET A 39 -6.13 -5.69 13.71
C MET A 39 -4.96 -5.63 14.69
N ARG A 40 -4.23 -6.75 14.88
CA ARG A 40 -3.14 -6.83 15.84
C ARG A 40 -1.89 -6.11 15.30
N PRO A 41 -1.36 -5.09 16.01
CA PRO A 41 -0.05 -4.53 15.69
C PRO A 41 1.06 -5.57 15.82
N HIS A 42 2.01 -5.55 14.91
CA HIS A 42 3.14 -6.49 14.89
C HIS A 42 4.46 -5.85 15.32
N HIS A 43 4.51 -4.53 15.40
CA HIS A 43 5.69 -3.79 15.82
C HIS A 43 5.44 -3.11 17.15
N ASP A 44 6.46 -3.10 18.01
CA ASP A 44 6.36 -2.42 19.30
C ASP A 44 6.33 -0.90 19.14
N ASP A 45 5.61 -0.25 20.03
CA ASP A 45 5.49 1.21 20.12
C ASP A 45 5.42 1.62 21.61
N PRO A 46 6.51 1.35 22.39
CA PRO A 46 6.47 1.49 23.85
C PRO A 46 6.23 2.92 24.30
N GLU A 47 6.67 3.90 23.54
CA GLU A 47 6.48 5.32 23.83
C GLU A 47 5.21 5.90 23.18
N GLY A 48 4.49 5.10 22.40
CA GLY A 48 3.27 5.53 21.72
C GLY A 48 3.48 6.53 20.58
N VAL A 49 4.70 6.61 20.04
CA VAL A 49 5.07 7.56 18.97
C VAL A 49 4.25 7.34 17.71
N LEU A 50 4.19 6.09 17.24
CA LEU A 50 3.39 5.72 16.07
C LEU A 50 1.90 5.92 16.33
N THR A 51 1.44 5.55 17.52
CA THR A 51 0.04 5.74 17.93
C THR A 51 -0.33 7.21 17.96
N HIS A 52 0.55 8.07 18.50
CA HIS A 52 0.34 9.52 18.51
C HIS A 52 0.30 10.08 17.09
N TRP A 53 1.25 9.69 16.25
CA TRP A 53 1.30 10.11 14.86
C TRP A 53 0.02 9.69 14.09
N ALA A 54 -0.44 8.47 14.27
CA ALA A 54 -1.68 8.01 13.62
C ALA A 54 -2.91 8.83 14.04
N ARG A 55 -2.98 9.24 15.31
CA ARG A 55 -4.09 10.04 15.84
C ARG A 55 -4.13 11.47 15.32
N GLN A 56 -3.03 12.01 14.81
CA GLN A 56 -3.00 13.37 14.23
C GLN A 56 -3.91 13.53 13.01
N PHE A 57 -4.26 12.43 12.34
CA PHE A 57 -5.19 12.44 11.21
C PHE A 57 -6.66 12.50 11.63
N MET A 58 -6.94 12.33 12.92
CA MET A 58 -8.28 12.47 13.47
C MET A 58 -8.58 13.95 13.75
N ARG A 59 -9.81 14.37 13.47
CA ARG A 59 -10.25 15.73 13.76
C ARG A 59 -10.37 15.91 15.27
N THR A 60 -10.00 17.10 15.74
CA THR A 60 -10.13 17.50 17.14
C THR A 60 -11.39 18.30 17.42
N ASP A 61 -12.01 18.83 16.36
CA ASP A 61 -13.15 19.78 16.41
C ASP A 61 -14.46 19.18 15.90
N GLY A 62 -14.52 17.87 15.69
CA GLY A 62 -15.72 17.21 15.18
C GLY A 62 -15.50 15.76 14.76
N PRO A 63 -16.53 15.14 14.19
CA PRO A 63 -16.43 13.76 13.73
C PRO A 63 -15.41 13.63 12.57
N THR A 64 -14.65 12.55 12.59
CA THR A 64 -13.70 12.21 11.54
C THR A 64 -14.37 11.27 10.53
N GLY A 65 -14.45 11.67 9.26
CA GLY A 65 -14.88 10.76 8.20
C GLY A 65 -13.89 9.61 8.04
N THR A 66 -14.36 8.37 8.04
CA THR A 66 -13.48 7.20 7.90
C THR A 66 -12.67 7.26 6.60
N ARG A 67 -13.33 7.54 5.49
CA ARG A 67 -12.68 7.72 4.18
C ARG A 67 -11.63 8.82 4.22
N ASP A 68 -11.98 9.96 4.80
CA ASP A 68 -11.10 11.13 4.82
C ASP A 68 -9.84 10.88 5.65
N LEU A 69 -9.98 10.20 6.79
CA LEU A 69 -8.88 9.76 7.64
C LEU A 69 -7.86 8.93 6.84
N LEU A 70 -8.35 7.92 6.14
CA LEU A 70 -7.50 6.98 5.41
C LEU A 70 -6.83 7.64 4.19
N LEU A 71 -7.57 8.43 3.44
CA LEU A 71 -7.03 9.16 2.29
C LEU A 71 -6.02 10.22 2.73
N HIS A 72 -6.29 10.94 3.82
CA HIS A 72 -5.37 11.94 4.36
C HIS A 72 -4.06 11.31 4.83
N MET A 73 -4.12 10.18 5.54
CA MET A 73 -2.91 9.45 5.96
C MET A 73 -2.10 8.96 4.76
N ASN A 74 -2.77 8.37 3.75
CA ASN A 74 -2.15 7.91 2.51
C ASN A 74 -1.46 9.07 1.76
N GLN A 75 -2.16 10.19 1.59
CA GLN A 75 -1.64 11.37 0.91
C GLN A 75 -0.49 12.01 1.68
N PHE A 76 -0.60 12.06 3.02
CA PHE A 76 0.43 12.64 3.87
C PHE A 76 1.77 11.90 3.72
N ILE A 77 1.75 10.55 3.71
CA ILE A 77 2.97 9.78 3.50
C ILE A 77 3.56 10.10 2.14
N ARG A 78 2.76 10.08 1.09
CA ARG A 78 3.19 10.41 -0.28
C ARG A 78 3.83 11.79 -0.40
N ASP A 79 3.26 12.79 0.25
CA ASP A 79 3.67 14.18 0.08
C ASP A 79 4.83 14.59 0.98
N HIS A 80 5.01 13.91 2.14
CA HIS A 80 5.96 14.36 3.15
C HIS A 80 7.14 13.39 3.37
N PHE A 81 7.06 12.17 2.83
CA PHE A 81 8.14 11.19 2.96
C PHE A 81 8.92 11.08 1.64
N GLY A 82 10.25 11.08 1.75
CA GLY A 82 11.14 10.91 0.61
C GLY A 82 11.15 9.46 0.12
N TYR A 83 10.86 9.21 -1.16
CA TYR A 83 11.03 7.88 -1.72
C TYR A 83 12.50 7.55 -1.90
N ALA A 84 12.94 6.44 -1.34
CA ALA A 84 14.30 5.93 -1.49
C ALA A 84 14.24 4.44 -1.84
N GLN A 85 14.74 4.10 -3.02
CA GLN A 85 14.89 2.69 -3.40
C GLN A 85 15.96 2.06 -2.50
N ARG A 86 15.62 0.94 -1.87
CA ARG A 86 16.52 0.21 -0.98
C ARG A 86 16.86 -1.13 -1.59
N GLU A 87 18.15 -1.41 -1.71
CA GLU A 87 18.67 -2.71 -2.14
C GLU A 87 18.68 -3.74 -1.00
N GLN A 88 18.60 -3.26 0.25
CA GLN A 88 18.58 -4.12 1.43
C GLN A 88 17.29 -4.95 1.48
N GLU A 89 17.43 -6.22 1.84
CA GLU A 89 16.28 -7.10 2.09
C GLU A 89 15.44 -6.63 3.28
N GLY A 90 14.15 -6.98 3.27
CA GLY A 90 13.22 -6.66 4.34
C GLY A 90 12.66 -5.24 4.26
N THR A 91 12.13 -4.78 5.39
CA THR A 91 11.53 -3.45 5.57
C THR A 91 12.20 -2.72 6.73
N GLN A 92 12.13 -1.38 6.71
CA GLN A 92 12.32 -0.59 7.93
C GLN A 92 11.19 -0.91 8.91
N THR A 93 11.44 -0.76 10.21
CA THR A 93 10.31 -0.72 11.15
C THR A 93 9.50 0.55 10.95
N PRO A 94 8.19 0.57 11.32
CA PRO A 94 7.37 1.77 11.21
C PRO A 94 7.96 3.00 11.92
N LEU A 95 8.58 2.80 13.09
CA LEU A 95 9.24 3.88 13.83
C LEU A 95 10.50 4.38 13.13
N GLN A 96 11.26 3.50 12.47
CA GLN A 96 12.42 3.91 11.66
C GLN A 96 11.97 4.74 10.46
N THR A 97 10.95 4.28 9.72
CA THR A 97 10.42 5.02 8.58
C THR A 97 9.90 6.40 9.00
N LEU A 98 9.16 6.44 10.12
CA LEU A 98 8.63 7.70 10.67
C LEU A 98 9.76 8.66 11.09
N GLY A 99 10.80 8.16 11.75
CA GLY A 99 11.93 8.98 12.23
C GLY A 99 12.86 9.46 11.11
N LEU A 100 13.04 8.65 10.06
CA LEU A 100 13.87 8.99 8.91
C LEU A 100 13.13 9.89 7.90
N GLY A 101 11.80 9.82 7.84
CA GLY A 101 11.01 10.50 6.81
C GLY A 101 11.29 10.01 5.40
N THR A 102 11.92 8.84 5.25
CA THR A 102 12.26 8.25 3.94
C THR A 102 12.10 6.74 3.95
N GLY A 103 11.77 6.17 2.79
CA GLY A 103 11.63 4.71 2.65
C GLY A 103 11.26 4.28 1.24
N SER A 104 11.13 2.97 1.05
CA SER A 104 10.61 2.35 -0.17
C SER A 104 9.08 2.14 -0.09
N CYS A 105 8.47 1.69 -1.17
CA CYS A 105 7.05 1.32 -1.18
C CYS A 105 6.69 0.32 -0.06
N ARG A 106 7.58 -0.64 0.24
CA ARG A 106 7.41 -1.61 1.32
C ARG A 106 7.37 -0.95 2.70
N ASP A 107 8.25 0.03 2.91
CA ASP A 107 8.37 0.74 4.19
C ASP A 107 7.15 1.64 4.42
N PHE A 108 6.67 2.33 3.38
CA PHE A 108 5.49 3.18 3.46
C PHE A 108 4.20 2.37 3.65
N ALA A 109 4.04 1.26 2.92
CA ALA A 109 2.92 0.36 3.11
C ALA A 109 2.88 -0.21 4.54
N LEU A 110 4.04 -0.61 5.10
CA LEU A 110 4.13 -1.10 6.46
C LEU A 110 3.85 -0.02 7.50
N LEU A 111 4.37 1.20 7.32
CA LEU A 111 4.11 2.33 8.20
C LEU A 111 2.61 2.61 8.31
N MET A 112 1.94 2.78 7.16
CA MET A 112 0.51 3.06 7.13
C MET A 112 -0.31 1.89 7.71
N MET A 113 0.05 0.64 7.37
CA MET A 113 -0.61 -0.55 7.89
C MET A 113 -0.57 -0.61 9.43
N GLU A 114 0.60 -0.44 10.02
CA GLU A 114 0.75 -0.49 11.48
C GLU A 114 0.10 0.70 12.17
N ALA A 115 0.15 1.90 11.57
CA ALA A 115 -0.56 3.06 12.09
C ALA A 115 -2.08 2.84 12.15
N MET A 116 -2.66 2.26 11.08
CA MET A 116 -4.09 1.95 11.02
C MET A 116 -4.50 0.86 12.02
N ARG A 117 -3.65 -0.15 12.23
CA ARG A 117 -3.87 -1.17 13.28
C ARG A 117 -3.89 -0.56 14.68
N ARG A 118 -3.05 0.46 14.95
CA ARG A 118 -3.08 1.22 16.20
C ARG A 118 -4.40 2.00 16.40
N LEU A 119 -5.07 2.32 15.31
CA LEU A 119 -6.40 2.92 15.34
C LEU A 119 -7.54 1.88 15.38
N GLY A 120 -7.22 0.58 15.38
CA GLY A 120 -8.21 -0.50 15.41
C GLY A 120 -8.78 -0.87 14.04
N VAL A 121 -8.15 -0.44 12.94
CA VAL A 121 -8.56 -0.81 11.59
C VAL A 121 -7.81 -2.06 11.15
N ALA A 122 -8.56 -3.06 10.67
CA ALA A 122 -8.00 -4.28 10.12
C ALA A 122 -7.28 -3.99 8.80
N THR A 123 -6.00 -4.35 8.71
CA THR A 123 -5.16 -4.09 7.54
C THR A 123 -4.26 -5.26 7.21
N ARG A 124 -3.95 -5.41 5.91
CA ARG A 124 -2.99 -6.41 5.43
C ARG A 124 -2.01 -5.81 4.44
N PHE A 125 -0.79 -6.31 4.51
CA PHE A 125 0.26 -5.99 3.54
C PHE A 125 0.03 -6.77 2.25
N VAL A 126 0.27 -6.14 1.11
CA VAL A 126 0.18 -6.77 -0.21
C VAL A 126 1.45 -6.45 -0.98
N SER A 127 2.02 -7.45 -1.62
CA SER A 127 3.12 -7.28 -2.56
C SER A 127 2.77 -7.89 -3.91
N GLY A 128 3.27 -7.31 -4.97
CA GLY A 128 3.00 -7.75 -6.34
C GLY A 128 3.99 -7.14 -7.32
N TYR A 129 3.59 -7.16 -8.57
CA TYR A 129 4.38 -6.60 -9.66
C TYR A 129 3.60 -5.47 -10.33
N LEU A 130 4.28 -4.38 -10.64
CA LEU A 130 3.74 -3.36 -11.53
C LEU A 130 3.99 -3.81 -12.97
N TYR A 131 2.93 -3.81 -13.76
CA TYR A 131 3.04 -4.01 -15.20
C TYR A 131 3.51 -2.70 -15.84
N ASP A 132 4.68 -2.76 -16.51
CA ASP A 132 5.19 -1.63 -17.28
C ASP A 132 4.92 -1.88 -18.76
N GLN A 133 3.95 -1.15 -19.30
CA GLN A 133 3.55 -1.23 -20.70
C GLN A 133 4.68 -0.78 -21.66
N ALA A 134 5.65 -0.01 -21.19
CA ALA A 134 6.78 0.43 -22.01
C ALA A 134 7.71 -0.74 -22.37
N LEU A 135 7.77 -1.77 -21.53
CA LEU A 135 8.58 -2.97 -21.78
C LEU A 135 7.99 -3.90 -22.86
N ASP A 136 6.67 -3.84 -23.09
CA ASP A 136 6.01 -4.63 -24.13
C ASP A 136 6.08 -3.98 -25.52
N SER A 137 6.26 -2.67 -25.61
CA SER A 137 6.32 -1.94 -26.87
C SER A 137 7.65 -2.08 -27.62
N ASP A 138 8.71 -2.52 -26.94
CA ASP A 138 10.05 -2.68 -27.54
C ASP A 138 10.24 -4.04 -28.27
N GLN A 139 9.28 -4.95 -28.17
CA GLN A 139 9.34 -6.28 -28.85
C GLN A 139 8.80 -6.27 -30.28
N GLY A 140 8.30 -5.13 -30.78
CA GLY A 140 7.65 -5.04 -32.08
C GLY A 140 8.51 -4.58 -33.26
N SER A 141 9.79 -4.23 -33.07
CA SER A 141 10.60 -3.60 -34.12
C SER A 141 12.02 -4.17 -34.28
N SER A 142 12.18 -5.48 -34.37
CA SER A 142 13.42 -6.04 -34.93
C SER A 142 13.10 -6.90 -36.15
N GLY A 143 12.90 -6.17 -37.27
CA GLY A 143 12.97 -6.71 -38.61
C GLY A 143 14.37 -7.21 -38.91
N LEU A 144 14.46 -8.38 -39.45
CA LEU A 144 15.57 -9.10 -40.03
C LEU A 144 16.70 -8.22 -40.64
N SER A 145 17.91 -8.36 -40.13
CA SER A 145 19.13 -8.32 -40.95
C SER A 145 20.24 -9.05 -40.19
N GLY A 146 20.79 -10.09 -40.82
CA GLY A 146 21.78 -11.00 -40.28
C GLY A 146 23.20 -10.42 -40.23
N HIS A 147 24.01 -11.02 -39.44
CA HIS A 147 25.37 -11.53 -39.56
C HIS A 147 26.16 -11.49 -38.25
N GLY A 148 26.47 -12.64 -37.73
CA GLY A 148 27.76 -13.12 -37.26
C GLY A 148 28.46 -12.42 -36.11
N GLY A 149 28.71 -13.16 -34.99
CA GLY A 149 29.79 -12.88 -34.08
C GLY A 149 29.45 -13.18 -32.61
N GLY A 150 30.04 -14.24 -32.05
CA GLY A 150 29.83 -14.76 -30.70
C GLY A 150 30.20 -13.80 -29.59
N GLY A 151 29.50 -13.92 -28.50
CA GLY A 151 29.76 -13.26 -27.24
C GLY A 151 28.63 -13.59 -26.28
N GLY A 152 28.96 -14.13 -25.08
CA GLY A 152 28.00 -14.62 -24.10
C GLY A 152 26.90 -13.63 -23.81
N GLY A 153 25.71 -13.94 -24.29
CA GLY A 153 24.54 -13.12 -24.04
C GLY A 153 23.99 -13.40 -22.65
N GLU A 154 23.95 -12.40 -21.82
CA GLU A 154 23.03 -12.33 -20.70
C GLU A 154 21.62 -12.60 -21.27
N ILE A 155 20.99 -13.65 -20.76
CA ILE A 155 19.59 -13.93 -21.05
C ILE A 155 18.80 -12.78 -20.40
N GLY A 156 18.48 -11.77 -21.21
CA GLY A 156 17.58 -10.70 -20.79
C GLY A 156 16.29 -11.32 -20.30
N THR A 157 15.99 -11.15 -19.04
CA THR A 157 14.77 -11.66 -18.41
C THR A 157 13.59 -10.88 -19.00
N VAL A 158 12.96 -11.46 -19.99
CA VAL A 158 11.68 -10.98 -20.53
C VAL A 158 10.68 -11.03 -19.38
N GLY A 159 10.19 -9.84 -18.95
CA GLY A 159 9.18 -9.74 -17.91
C GLY A 159 9.69 -9.26 -16.54
N ALA A 160 10.73 -8.45 -16.47
CA ALA A 160 11.16 -7.79 -15.23
C ALA A 160 10.15 -6.71 -14.82
N GLY A 161 8.95 -7.14 -14.37
CA GLY A 161 8.04 -6.24 -13.66
C GLY A 161 8.70 -5.75 -12.37
N THR A 162 8.66 -4.45 -12.12
CA THR A 162 9.16 -3.88 -10.87
C THR A 162 8.29 -4.37 -9.72
N THR A 163 8.90 -4.97 -8.69
CA THR A 163 8.16 -5.36 -7.49
C THR A 163 7.62 -4.13 -6.80
N HIS A 164 6.38 -4.20 -6.36
CA HIS A 164 5.71 -3.12 -5.65
C HIS A 164 5.01 -3.63 -4.40
N ALA A 165 4.74 -2.75 -3.45
CA ALA A 165 4.02 -3.08 -2.24
C ALA A 165 3.03 -1.98 -1.89
N TRP A 166 1.89 -2.40 -1.38
CA TRP A 166 0.79 -1.55 -0.91
C TRP A 166 0.09 -2.22 0.27
N LEU A 167 -0.98 -1.65 0.75
CA LEU A 167 -1.80 -2.26 1.79
C LEU A 167 -3.27 -2.30 1.41
N GLN A 168 -4.01 -3.13 2.11
CA GLN A 168 -5.47 -3.09 2.08
C GLN A 168 -6.01 -2.93 3.49
N ALA A 169 -7.06 -2.12 3.63
CA ALA A 169 -7.85 -1.96 4.84
C ALA A 169 -9.22 -2.58 4.64
N TYR A 170 -9.71 -3.31 5.64
CA TYR A 170 -11.09 -3.79 5.62
C TYR A 170 -12.02 -2.73 6.18
N LEU A 171 -13.01 -2.35 5.40
CA LEU A 171 -14.00 -1.35 5.78
C LEU A 171 -15.41 -1.97 5.69
N PRO A 172 -16.22 -1.93 6.76
CA PRO A 172 -17.57 -2.48 6.73
C PRO A 172 -18.40 -1.92 5.57
N GLY A 173 -19.00 -2.80 4.79
CA GLY A 173 -19.76 -2.50 3.58
C GLY A 173 -18.93 -2.47 2.29
N ALA A 174 -17.67 -2.06 2.33
CA ALA A 174 -16.79 -2.01 1.17
C ALA A 174 -15.83 -3.22 1.06
N GLY A 175 -15.62 -3.95 2.16
CA GLY A 175 -14.63 -5.04 2.20
C GLY A 175 -13.18 -4.54 2.21
N TRP A 176 -12.29 -5.27 1.52
CA TRP A 176 -10.87 -4.91 1.42
C TRP A 176 -10.62 -3.82 0.39
N VAL A 177 -10.22 -2.65 0.85
CA VAL A 177 -9.95 -1.45 0.04
C VAL A 177 -8.44 -1.22 -0.03
N THR A 178 -7.93 -0.98 -1.23
CA THR A 178 -6.49 -0.77 -1.49
C THR A 178 -6.08 0.67 -1.24
N PHE A 179 -4.92 0.84 -0.58
CA PHE A 179 -4.22 2.11 -0.39
C PHE A 179 -2.76 1.94 -0.78
N ASP A 180 -2.25 2.88 -1.55
CA ASP A 180 -0.86 2.94 -1.99
C ASP A 180 -0.27 4.29 -1.59
N PRO A 181 0.53 4.34 -0.52
CA PRO A 181 1.12 5.57 -0.01
C PRO A 181 2.43 5.97 -0.71
N THR A 182 2.69 5.40 -1.90
CA THR A 182 3.90 5.70 -2.69
C THR A 182 3.68 6.84 -3.66
#